data_3a66c6613f885c5951518a2a1daef620
#
_entry.id   3a66c6613f885c5951518a2a1daef620
#
_cell.length_a   1.000
_cell.length_b   1.000
_cell.length_c   1.000
_cell.angle_alpha   90.00
_cell.angle_beta   90.00
_cell.angle_gamma   90.00
#
_symmetry.space_group_name_H-M   'P 1'
#
loop_
_entity.id
_entity.type
_entity.pdbx_description
1 polymer ?
#
loop_
_entity_poly.entity_id
_entity_poly.type
_entity_poly.pdbx_seq_one_letter_code
_entity_poly.pdbx_strand_id
1 'polypeptide(L)'
;YYAQNIETLKKPYDQLIDNHECDICVVGGGFSGLSTAIEAAKKGLKVIVIEQNLFGWGASGRNGGQIWNDVSWGIDVIEKKYGIKLARQIWDISQASVDLIDDRIREFGIECDKKNGGISAATSAAKLREYEENREYKIKTYNYNNLELLDKNNVDKEIGSSLYYGGVLDKGAGHLHPIKYALGLVKAAEKLNVKLYERSVVTKINQTSHAVEVLTDRGMVKAKKIALCCNAYIKGLNLGIENRIMPCATYIVCTEPLSQNLQREILPNDYCVSDTNFDLNYYRLSDSKRMIFGGAVGYSL
;
A
#
# COMPACT_ATOMS: atom_id res chain seq x y z
N TYR A 1 -7.50 6.75 -14.61
CA TYR A 1 -6.14 6.37 -15.00
C TYR A 1 -5.88 4.90 -14.71
N TYR A 2 -5.89 4.49 -13.45
CA TYR A 2 -5.58 3.10 -13.08
C TYR A 2 -6.54 2.08 -13.72
N ALA A 3 -7.82 2.38 -13.83
CA ALA A 3 -8.82 1.48 -14.41
C ALA A 3 -8.61 1.20 -15.91
N GLN A 4 -8.10 2.16 -16.67
CA GLN A 4 -7.85 2.00 -18.10
C GLN A 4 -6.86 0.89 -18.44
N ASN A 5 -5.96 0.56 -17.51
CA ASN A 5 -4.93 -0.47 -17.69
C ASN A 5 -5.38 -1.85 -17.20
N ILE A 6 -6.50 -1.94 -16.44
CA ILE A 6 -6.94 -3.19 -15.84
C ILE A 6 -7.50 -4.15 -16.88
N GLU A 7 -8.28 -3.65 -17.82
CA GLU A 7 -8.99 -4.51 -18.81
C GLU A 7 -8.04 -5.26 -19.73
N THR A 8 -6.88 -4.67 -20.06
CA THR A 8 -5.87 -5.30 -20.90
C THR A 8 -4.92 -6.24 -20.15
N LEU A 9 -4.84 -6.10 -18.82
CA LEU A 9 -3.90 -6.87 -17.98
C LEU A 9 -4.54 -8.06 -17.29
N LYS A 10 -5.88 -8.24 -17.39
CA LYS A 10 -6.63 -9.07 -16.49
C LYS A 10 -7.31 -10.26 -17.16
N LYS A 11 -7.06 -11.46 -16.63
CA LYS A 11 -7.91 -12.62 -16.77
C LYS A 11 -9.11 -12.45 -15.83
N PRO A 12 -10.37 -12.62 -16.28
CA PRO A 12 -11.50 -12.64 -15.38
C PRO A 12 -11.44 -13.86 -14.46
N TYR A 13 -11.77 -13.66 -13.18
CA TYR A 13 -11.96 -14.74 -12.21
C TYR A 13 -13.43 -15.01 -12.01
N ASP A 14 -13.76 -16.28 -11.74
CA ASP A 14 -15.14 -16.72 -11.55
C ASP A 14 -15.74 -16.13 -10.28
N GLN A 15 -17.05 -16.06 -10.23
CA GLN A 15 -17.80 -15.80 -9.02
C GLN A 15 -17.85 -17.06 -8.16
N LEU A 16 -17.85 -16.90 -6.85
CA LEU A 16 -18.03 -18.04 -5.93
C LEU A 16 -19.44 -18.63 -6.10
N ILE A 17 -19.49 -19.85 -6.57
CA ILE A 17 -20.70 -20.65 -6.71
C ILE A 17 -20.48 -21.94 -5.92
N ASP A 18 -21.56 -22.52 -5.36
CA ASP A 18 -21.51 -23.74 -4.57
C ASP A 18 -20.75 -23.63 -3.25
N ASN A 19 -20.52 -24.77 -2.62
CA ASN A 19 -19.87 -24.87 -1.34
C ASN A 19 -18.44 -25.35 -1.48
N HIS A 20 -17.53 -24.67 -0.80
CA HIS A 20 -16.11 -24.98 -0.81
C HIS A 20 -15.57 -25.14 0.61
N GLU A 21 -14.46 -25.87 0.75
CA GLU A 21 -13.74 -26.02 2.01
C GLU A 21 -12.27 -25.65 1.85
N CYS A 22 -11.71 -24.96 2.87
CA CYS A 22 -10.30 -24.57 2.92
C CYS A 22 -9.77 -24.48 4.34
N ASP A 23 -8.46 -24.26 4.48
CA ASP A 23 -7.85 -23.98 5.76
C ASP A 23 -8.03 -22.51 6.17
N ILE A 24 -7.86 -21.60 5.21
CA ILE A 24 -8.02 -20.16 5.43
C ILE A 24 -8.89 -19.55 4.32
N CYS A 25 -9.98 -18.88 4.72
CA CYS A 25 -10.75 -18.01 3.85
C CYS A 25 -10.30 -16.56 4.07
N VAL A 26 -9.87 -15.89 3.01
CA VAL A 26 -9.48 -14.48 3.02
C VAL A 26 -10.59 -13.65 2.39
N VAL A 27 -11.12 -12.68 3.12
CA VAL A 27 -12.18 -11.78 2.63
C VAL A 27 -11.55 -10.42 2.31
N GLY A 28 -11.52 -10.09 1.02
CA GLY A 28 -10.91 -8.90 0.43
C GLY A 28 -9.65 -9.20 -0.38
N GLY A 29 -9.67 -8.82 -1.65
CA GLY A 29 -8.63 -9.06 -2.67
C GLY A 29 -7.69 -7.87 -2.90
N GLY A 30 -7.40 -7.10 -1.83
CA GLY A 30 -6.38 -6.05 -1.83
C GLY A 30 -4.98 -6.53 -1.44
N PHE A 31 -4.03 -5.62 -1.22
CA PHE A 31 -2.65 -5.95 -0.82
C PHE A 31 -2.59 -6.85 0.41
N SER A 32 -3.35 -6.52 1.45
CA SER A 32 -3.36 -7.28 2.70
C SER A 32 -3.87 -8.71 2.48
N GLY A 33 -5.00 -8.87 1.79
CA GLY A 33 -5.58 -10.19 1.54
C GLY A 33 -4.73 -11.06 0.63
N LEU A 34 -4.22 -10.51 -0.47
CA LEU A 34 -3.34 -11.24 -1.38
C LEU A 34 -2.03 -11.62 -0.72
N SER A 35 -1.46 -10.72 0.11
CA SER A 35 -0.27 -11.02 0.90
C SER A 35 -0.51 -12.15 1.90
N THR A 36 -1.63 -12.11 2.62
CA THR A 36 -2.02 -13.17 3.55
C THR A 36 -2.19 -14.51 2.83
N ALA A 37 -2.84 -14.50 1.67
CA ALA A 37 -3.07 -15.69 0.88
C ALA A 37 -1.77 -16.33 0.38
N ILE A 38 -0.84 -15.51 -0.13
CA ILE A 38 0.48 -15.96 -0.60
C ILE A 38 1.27 -16.61 0.54
N GLU A 39 1.37 -15.94 1.70
CA GLU A 39 2.12 -16.48 2.83
C GLU A 39 1.51 -17.76 3.41
N ALA A 40 0.17 -17.84 3.46
CA ALA A 40 -0.52 -19.05 3.89
C ALA A 40 -0.33 -20.20 2.90
N ALA A 41 -0.41 -19.94 1.60
CA ALA A 41 -0.19 -20.95 0.56
C ALA A 41 1.27 -21.45 0.53
N LYS A 42 2.26 -20.57 0.74
CA LYS A 42 3.67 -20.96 0.91
C LYS A 42 3.90 -21.91 2.08
N LYS A 43 3.03 -21.86 3.09
CA LYS A 43 3.03 -22.81 4.23
C LYS A 43 2.24 -24.09 3.98
N GLY A 44 1.79 -24.33 2.75
CA GLY A 44 1.05 -25.52 2.35
C GLY A 44 -0.44 -25.53 2.72
N LEU A 45 -0.98 -24.40 3.15
CA LEU A 45 -2.41 -24.31 3.50
C LEU A 45 -3.28 -24.14 2.24
N LYS A 46 -4.46 -24.74 2.26
CA LYS A 46 -5.50 -24.48 1.24
C LYS A 46 -6.14 -23.12 1.50
N VAL A 47 -6.03 -22.21 0.55
CA VAL A 47 -6.50 -20.84 0.68
C VAL A 47 -7.53 -20.50 -0.38
N ILE A 48 -8.60 -19.82 0.04
CA ILE A 48 -9.60 -19.20 -0.83
C ILE A 48 -9.62 -17.70 -0.54
N VAL A 49 -9.57 -16.88 -1.59
CA VAL A 49 -9.77 -15.43 -1.50
C VAL A 49 -11.09 -15.06 -2.16
N ILE A 50 -11.90 -14.31 -1.44
CA ILE A 50 -13.20 -13.78 -1.91
C ILE A 50 -13.12 -12.27 -2.00
N GLU A 51 -13.37 -11.71 -3.18
CA GLU A 51 -13.41 -10.28 -3.45
C GLU A 51 -14.80 -9.86 -3.94
N GLN A 52 -15.36 -8.82 -3.34
CA GLN A 52 -16.71 -8.35 -3.71
C GLN A 52 -16.77 -7.70 -5.09
N ASN A 53 -15.66 -7.07 -5.52
CA ASN A 53 -15.53 -6.43 -6.83
C ASN A 53 -14.52 -7.19 -7.71
N LEU A 54 -13.57 -6.45 -8.23
CA LEU A 54 -12.41 -6.98 -8.95
C LEU A 54 -11.19 -6.93 -8.04
N PHE A 55 -10.25 -7.84 -8.17
CA PHE A 55 -9.00 -7.78 -7.40
C PHE A 55 -8.29 -6.42 -7.57
N GLY A 56 -7.90 -5.83 -6.43
CA GLY A 56 -7.30 -4.50 -6.40
C GLY A 56 -8.26 -3.34 -6.63
N TRP A 57 -9.57 -3.56 -6.72
CA TRP A 57 -10.55 -2.50 -6.92
C TRP A 57 -10.58 -1.47 -5.80
N GLY A 58 -10.37 -1.86 -4.57
CA GLY A 58 -10.34 -0.98 -3.40
C GLY A 58 -9.14 -0.04 -3.37
N ALA A 59 -8.77 0.42 -2.19
CA ALA A 59 -7.66 1.35 -1.97
C ALA A 59 -6.32 0.83 -2.51
N SER A 60 -6.11 -0.48 -2.57
CA SER A 60 -4.88 -1.09 -3.07
C SER A 60 -4.59 -0.77 -4.54
N GLY A 61 -5.60 -0.57 -5.38
CA GLY A 61 -5.42 -0.21 -6.79
C GLY A 61 -5.59 1.27 -7.10
N ARG A 62 -5.80 2.14 -6.08
CA ARG A 62 -6.17 3.56 -6.24
C ARG A 62 -5.37 4.50 -5.36
N ASN A 63 -4.23 4.08 -4.85
CA ASN A 63 -3.36 4.90 -4.02
C ASN A 63 -2.25 5.56 -4.84
N GLY A 64 -1.44 6.41 -4.22
CA GLY A 64 -0.33 7.09 -4.88
C GLY A 64 0.79 6.17 -5.34
N GLY A 65 0.83 4.93 -4.84
CA GLY A 65 1.87 3.95 -5.17
C GLY A 65 3.19 4.20 -4.48
N GLN A 66 3.25 5.10 -3.51
CA GLN A 66 4.46 5.38 -2.74
C GLN A 66 4.74 4.27 -1.73
N ILE A 67 6.02 4.00 -1.53
CA ILE A 67 6.55 2.99 -0.60
C ILE A 67 7.44 3.73 0.39
N TRP A 68 7.08 3.70 1.65
CA TRP A 68 7.85 4.28 2.74
C TRP A 68 8.14 3.22 3.80
N ASN A 69 9.31 3.31 4.39
CA ASN A 69 9.83 2.36 5.36
C ASN A 69 9.72 2.84 6.81
N ASP A 70 8.90 3.83 7.07
CA ASP A 70 8.61 4.33 8.41
C ASP A 70 7.16 4.03 8.81
N VAL A 71 6.83 4.26 10.06
CA VAL A 71 5.49 4.08 10.61
C VAL A 71 4.77 5.43 10.66
N SER A 72 3.45 5.43 10.44
CA SER A 72 2.65 6.66 10.30
C SER A 72 2.76 7.64 11.49
N TRP A 73 3.00 7.14 12.69
CA TRP A 73 3.12 7.97 13.89
C TRP A 73 4.53 8.48 14.16
N GLY A 74 5.52 8.03 13.37
CA GLY A 74 6.94 8.19 13.65
C GLY A 74 7.43 7.19 14.70
N ILE A 75 8.63 6.67 14.47
CA ILE A 75 9.21 5.65 15.34
C ILE A 75 9.57 6.21 16.73
N ASP A 76 9.89 7.50 16.80
CA ASP A 76 10.20 8.21 18.06
C ASP A 76 8.97 8.29 19.00
N VAL A 77 7.76 8.45 18.46
CA VAL A 77 6.51 8.43 19.25
C VAL A 77 6.26 7.05 19.82
N ILE A 78 6.51 6.00 19.02
CA ILE A 78 6.39 4.62 19.48
C ILE A 78 7.40 4.33 20.58
N GLU A 79 8.65 4.78 20.41
CA GLU A 79 9.70 4.61 21.40
C GLU A 79 9.37 5.30 22.73
N LYS A 80 8.92 6.55 22.69
CA LYS A 80 8.49 7.28 23.90
C LYS A 80 7.36 6.58 24.63
N LYS A 81 6.43 5.95 23.89
CA LYS A 81 5.24 5.33 24.48
C LYS A 81 5.46 3.91 24.97
N TYR A 82 6.27 3.13 24.25
CA TYR A 82 6.38 1.68 24.46
C TYR A 82 7.82 1.20 24.71
N GLY A 83 8.79 2.09 24.66
CA GLY A 83 10.21 1.81 24.86
C GLY A 83 10.94 1.33 23.63
N ILE A 84 12.26 1.48 23.65
CA ILE A 84 13.17 1.22 22.53
C ILE A 84 13.10 -0.23 22.01
N LYS A 85 12.87 -1.21 22.90
CA LYS A 85 12.82 -2.63 22.51
C LYS A 85 11.67 -2.91 21.53
N LEU A 86 10.45 -2.40 21.84
CA LEU A 86 9.30 -2.58 20.95
C LEU A 86 9.44 -1.72 19.70
N ALA A 87 9.96 -0.49 19.84
CA ALA A 87 10.21 0.39 18.71
C ALA A 87 11.15 -0.26 17.68
N ARG A 88 12.25 -0.92 18.12
CA ARG A 88 13.13 -1.67 17.22
C ARG A 88 12.41 -2.79 16.50
N GLN A 89 11.60 -3.59 17.18
CA GLN A 89 10.84 -4.65 16.52
C GLN A 89 9.89 -4.10 15.45
N ILE A 90 9.21 -2.98 15.74
CA ILE A 90 8.32 -2.33 14.76
C ILE A 90 9.12 -1.75 13.59
N TRP A 91 10.27 -1.13 13.87
CA TRP A 91 11.18 -0.64 12.85
C TRP A 91 11.64 -1.78 11.92
N ASP A 92 12.12 -2.87 12.48
CA ASP A 92 12.59 -4.03 11.72
C ASP A 92 11.48 -4.62 10.83
N ILE A 93 10.24 -4.70 11.35
CA ILE A 93 9.07 -5.12 10.56
C ILE A 93 8.80 -4.13 9.41
N SER A 94 8.92 -2.84 9.67
CA SER A 94 8.71 -1.81 8.64
C SER A 94 9.75 -1.92 7.52
N GLN A 95 11.04 -2.08 7.85
CA GLN A 95 12.09 -2.32 6.87
C GLN A 95 11.83 -3.61 6.08
N ALA A 96 11.60 -4.71 6.77
CA ALA A 96 11.32 -6.00 6.15
C ALA A 96 10.08 -5.98 5.23
N SER A 97 9.12 -5.08 5.49
CA SER A 97 7.93 -4.92 4.62
C SER A 97 8.28 -4.34 3.24
N VAL A 98 9.26 -3.44 3.17
CA VAL A 98 9.77 -2.89 1.90
C VAL A 98 10.57 -3.94 1.15
N ASP A 99 11.47 -4.64 1.85
CA ASP A 99 12.24 -5.74 1.28
C ASP A 99 11.33 -6.83 0.71
N LEU A 100 10.22 -7.15 1.41
CA LEU A 100 9.24 -8.13 0.95
C LEU A 100 8.55 -7.72 -0.37
N ILE A 101 8.34 -6.44 -0.62
CA ILE A 101 7.82 -5.96 -1.92
C ILE A 101 8.82 -6.31 -3.02
N ASP A 102 10.10 -6.02 -2.82
CA ASP A 102 11.16 -6.30 -3.79
C ASP A 102 11.37 -7.80 -4.02
N ASP A 103 11.31 -8.58 -2.94
CA ASP A 103 11.40 -10.03 -3.03
C ASP A 103 10.26 -10.62 -3.86
N ARG A 104 9.03 -10.16 -3.65
CA ARG A 104 7.87 -10.60 -4.42
C ARG A 104 7.94 -10.17 -5.89
N ILE A 105 8.40 -8.95 -6.16
CA ILE A 105 8.62 -8.48 -7.53
C ILE A 105 9.60 -9.41 -8.24
N ARG A 106 10.71 -9.77 -7.59
CA ARG A 106 11.72 -10.69 -8.16
C ARG A 106 11.22 -12.12 -8.27
N GLU A 107 10.65 -12.67 -7.17
CA GLU A 107 10.20 -14.06 -7.10
C GLU A 107 9.13 -14.39 -8.15
N PHE A 108 8.17 -13.48 -8.33
CA PHE A 108 7.02 -13.74 -9.21
C PHE A 108 7.09 -13.04 -10.56
N GLY A 109 8.14 -12.23 -10.80
CA GLY A 109 8.30 -11.47 -12.05
C GLY A 109 7.22 -10.39 -12.22
N ILE A 110 6.96 -9.60 -11.17
CA ILE A 110 5.88 -8.60 -11.19
C ILE A 110 6.36 -7.33 -11.88
N GLU A 111 5.79 -7.02 -13.04
CA GLU A 111 6.03 -5.77 -13.75
C GLU A 111 5.10 -4.68 -13.22
N CYS A 112 5.61 -3.81 -12.35
CA CYS A 112 4.82 -2.77 -11.69
C CYS A 112 5.48 -1.39 -11.68
N ASP A 113 6.39 -1.13 -12.61
CA ASP A 113 7.05 0.18 -12.82
C ASP A 113 7.72 0.73 -11.54
N LYS A 114 8.32 -0.17 -10.72
CA LYS A 114 8.94 0.25 -9.46
C LYS A 114 10.14 1.16 -9.70
N LYS A 115 10.20 2.24 -8.93
CA LYS A 115 11.31 3.21 -8.85
C LYS A 115 11.74 3.38 -7.40
N ASN A 116 13.02 3.60 -7.18
CA ASN A 116 13.59 3.86 -5.86
C ASN A 116 13.74 5.36 -5.62
N GLY A 117 13.72 5.74 -4.36
CA GLY A 117 13.88 7.10 -3.89
C GLY A 117 12.55 7.83 -3.65
N GLY A 118 12.48 8.45 -2.49
CA GLY A 118 11.36 9.30 -2.09
C GLY A 118 11.84 10.51 -1.31
N ILE A 119 11.28 11.68 -1.57
CA ILE A 119 11.64 12.93 -0.93
C ILE A 119 10.53 13.34 0.04
N SER A 120 10.89 13.52 1.30
CA SER A 120 10.08 14.22 2.28
C SER A 120 10.46 15.70 2.25
N ALA A 121 9.57 16.55 1.68
CA ALA A 121 9.84 17.96 1.44
C ALA A 121 9.33 18.82 2.59
N ALA A 122 10.20 19.68 3.14
CA ALA A 122 9.89 20.53 4.28
C ALA A 122 9.25 21.86 3.84
N THR A 123 8.03 22.13 4.32
CA THR A 123 7.28 23.36 4.01
C THR A 123 7.68 24.57 4.87
N SER A 124 8.61 24.39 5.83
CA SER A 124 9.17 25.45 6.65
C SER A 124 10.57 25.11 7.13
N ALA A 125 11.33 26.14 7.53
CA ALA A 125 12.65 25.96 8.13
C ALA A 125 12.62 25.16 9.45
N ALA A 126 11.53 25.24 10.20
CA ALA A 126 11.34 24.45 11.42
C ALA A 126 11.20 22.96 11.08
N LYS A 127 10.44 22.64 10.03
CA LYS A 127 10.27 21.25 9.56
C LYS A 127 11.57 20.68 8.97
N LEU A 128 12.39 21.50 8.33
CA LEU A 128 13.70 21.06 7.85
C LEU A 128 14.62 20.67 9.03
N ARG A 129 14.66 21.46 10.09
CA ARG A 129 15.42 21.11 11.31
C ARG A 129 14.93 19.82 11.96
N GLU A 130 13.61 19.65 12.05
CA GLU A 130 13.01 18.41 12.56
C GLU A 130 13.43 17.19 11.72
N TYR A 131 13.53 17.33 10.40
CA TYR A 131 14.01 16.28 9.51
C TYR A 131 15.51 15.99 9.70
N GLU A 132 16.33 17.01 9.92
CA GLU A 132 17.75 16.84 10.19
C GLU A 132 17.98 16.08 11.50
N GLU A 133 17.31 16.49 12.59
CA GLU A 133 17.35 15.82 13.90
C GLU A 133 16.87 14.35 13.80
N ASN A 134 15.77 14.13 13.08
CA ASN A 134 15.21 12.79 12.89
C ASN A 134 16.14 11.89 12.05
N ARG A 135 16.80 12.45 11.03
CA ARG A 135 17.81 11.75 10.24
C ARG A 135 18.98 11.30 11.12
N GLU A 136 19.56 12.22 11.91
CA GLU A 136 20.66 11.90 12.82
C GLU A 136 20.25 10.82 13.83
N TYR A 137 19.06 10.97 14.39
CA TYR A 137 18.49 9.99 15.31
C TYR A 137 18.35 8.59 14.68
N LYS A 138 17.81 8.50 13.47
CA LYS A 138 17.65 7.22 12.75
C LYS A 138 18.99 6.57 12.43
N ILE A 139 20.00 7.35 12.01
CA ILE A 139 21.35 6.86 11.77
C ILE A 139 21.93 6.28 13.07
N LYS A 140 21.90 7.04 14.14
CA LYS A 140 22.50 6.67 15.43
C LYS A 140 21.77 5.50 16.10
N THR A 141 20.44 5.53 16.10
CA THR A 141 19.63 4.61 16.90
C THR A 141 19.29 3.35 16.13
N TYR A 142 18.99 3.44 14.84
CA TYR A 142 18.52 2.34 14.01
C TYR A 142 19.51 1.91 12.93
N ASN A 143 20.70 2.55 12.86
CA ASN A 143 21.72 2.29 11.83
C ASN A 143 21.17 2.46 10.39
N TYR A 144 20.23 3.41 10.20
CA TYR A 144 19.61 3.64 8.92
C TYR A 144 20.31 4.75 8.14
N ASN A 145 21.12 4.36 7.16
CA ASN A 145 22.05 5.27 6.43
C ASN A 145 21.53 5.70 5.04
N ASN A 146 20.28 5.36 4.68
CA ASN A 146 19.73 5.67 3.36
C ASN A 146 19.18 7.10 3.23
N LEU A 147 19.31 7.92 4.28
CA LEU A 147 18.77 9.27 4.33
C LEU A 147 19.82 10.31 3.95
N GLU A 148 19.50 11.13 2.94
CA GLU A 148 20.31 12.26 2.48
C GLU A 148 19.57 13.57 2.73
N LEU A 149 20.19 14.51 3.46
CA LEU A 149 19.60 15.83 3.69
C LEU A 149 19.78 16.70 2.44
N LEU A 150 18.69 17.26 1.96
CA LEU A 150 18.65 18.19 0.84
C LEU A 150 18.47 19.61 1.38
N ASP A 151 19.42 20.51 1.13
CA ASP A 151 19.25 21.94 1.36
C ASP A 151 18.26 22.55 0.34
N LYS A 152 17.99 23.85 0.49
CA LYS A 152 17.09 24.60 -0.39
C LYS A 152 17.46 24.44 -1.87
N ASN A 153 18.74 24.60 -2.21
CA ASN A 153 19.19 24.56 -3.61
C ASN A 153 19.06 23.14 -4.20
N ASN A 154 19.30 22.12 -3.40
CA ASN A 154 19.22 20.74 -3.85
C ASN A 154 17.77 20.25 -3.97
N VAL A 155 16.90 20.61 -3.01
CA VAL A 155 15.48 20.23 -3.13
C VAL A 155 14.81 20.91 -4.32
N ASP A 156 15.13 22.17 -4.62
CA ASP A 156 14.62 22.88 -5.79
C ASP A 156 15.02 22.22 -7.12
N LYS A 157 16.21 21.65 -7.19
CA LYS A 157 16.67 20.89 -8.36
C LYS A 157 15.96 19.56 -8.49
N GLU A 158 15.67 18.89 -7.38
CA GLU A 158 15.02 17.57 -7.38
C GLU A 158 13.51 17.64 -7.60
N ILE A 159 12.86 18.73 -7.19
CA ILE A 159 11.39 18.87 -7.23
C ILE A 159 10.91 19.90 -8.27
N GLY A 160 11.77 20.76 -8.76
CA GLY A 160 11.37 21.84 -9.68
C GLY A 160 10.36 22.83 -9.07
N SER A 161 10.48 23.08 -7.77
CA SER A 161 9.59 23.96 -7.03
C SER A 161 10.33 24.75 -5.97
N SER A 162 10.09 26.05 -5.91
CA SER A 162 10.67 26.95 -4.91
C SER A 162 9.90 27.01 -3.59
N LEU A 163 8.85 26.20 -3.42
CA LEU A 163 7.98 26.23 -2.25
C LEU A 163 8.62 25.60 -1.00
N TYR A 164 9.56 24.69 -1.16
CA TYR A 164 10.15 23.93 -0.06
C TYR A 164 11.43 24.57 0.48
N TYR A 165 11.67 24.42 1.76
CA TYR A 165 12.85 24.94 2.46
C TYR A 165 14.04 23.97 2.40
N GLY A 166 13.82 22.75 1.99
CA GLY A 166 14.73 21.63 1.92
C GLY A 166 13.96 20.33 2.06
N GLY A 167 14.64 19.23 2.34
CA GLY A 167 13.98 17.94 2.51
C GLY A 167 14.95 16.84 2.86
N VAL A 168 14.43 15.62 2.88
CA VAL A 168 15.22 14.39 3.04
C VAL A 168 14.89 13.46 1.89
N LEU A 169 15.88 13.05 1.14
CA LEU A 169 15.81 11.95 0.19
C LEU A 169 16.07 10.64 0.94
N ASP A 170 15.09 9.75 0.92
CA ASP A 170 15.22 8.37 1.39
C ASP A 170 15.43 7.42 0.20
N LYS A 171 16.62 6.85 0.09
CA LYS A 171 17.00 5.91 -0.98
C LYS A 171 16.39 4.51 -0.78
N GLY A 172 15.93 4.21 0.44
CA GLY A 172 15.18 2.99 0.76
C GLY A 172 13.68 3.09 0.48
N ALA A 173 13.18 4.30 0.28
CA ALA A 173 11.81 4.54 -0.18
C ALA A 173 11.67 4.39 -1.69
N GLY A 174 10.45 4.56 -2.20
CA GLY A 174 10.22 4.53 -3.64
C GLY A 174 8.75 4.61 -4.03
N HIS A 175 8.46 4.21 -5.26
CA HIS A 175 7.08 4.11 -5.73
C HIS A 175 6.91 3.03 -6.80
N LEU A 176 5.67 2.65 -7.02
CA LEU A 176 5.28 1.67 -8.03
C LEU A 176 3.89 1.98 -8.60
N HIS A 177 3.49 1.24 -9.60
CA HIS A 177 2.12 1.29 -10.12
C HIS A 177 1.22 0.34 -9.31
N PRO A 178 0.34 0.85 -8.44
CA PRO A 178 -0.32 0.05 -7.41
C PRO A 178 -1.21 -1.06 -7.98
N ILE A 179 -1.96 -0.80 -9.05
CA ILE A 179 -2.82 -1.85 -9.63
C ILE A 179 -2.00 -2.92 -10.38
N LYS A 180 -0.90 -2.55 -11.05
CA LYS A 180 -0.01 -3.55 -11.66
C LYS A 180 0.59 -4.47 -10.60
N TYR A 181 1.00 -3.90 -9.46
CA TYR A 181 1.50 -4.70 -8.33
C TYR A 181 0.41 -5.59 -7.75
N ALA A 182 -0.81 -5.08 -7.52
CA ALA A 182 -1.93 -5.89 -7.04
C ALA A 182 -2.24 -7.08 -7.95
N LEU A 183 -2.31 -6.84 -9.26
CA LEU A 183 -2.54 -7.90 -10.26
C LEU A 183 -1.36 -8.87 -10.36
N GLY A 184 -0.14 -8.41 -10.13
CA GLY A 184 1.03 -9.26 -9.97
C GLY A 184 0.90 -10.22 -8.78
N LEU A 185 0.43 -9.71 -7.63
CA LEU A 185 0.15 -10.55 -6.44
C LEU A 185 -0.99 -11.55 -6.70
N VAL A 186 -2.00 -11.19 -7.47
CA VAL A 186 -3.06 -12.12 -7.91
C VAL A 186 -2.47 -13.28 -8.69
N LYS A 187 -1.62 -12.99 -9.68
CA LYS A 187 -0.93 -14.04 -10.47
C LYS A 187 0.00 -14.88 -9.59
N ALA A 188 0.66 -14.27 -8.60
CA ALA A 188 1.50 -14.99 -7.64
C ALA A 188 0.66 -15.97 -6.78
N ALA A 189 -0.49 -15.53 -6.29
CA ALA A 189 -1.41 -16.36 -5.54
C ALA A 189 -1.96 -17.53 -6.39
N GLU A 190 -2.29 -17.26 -7.68
CA GLU A 190 -2.73 -18.30 -8.63
C GLU A 190 -1.64 -19.37 -8.86
N LYS A 191 -0.37 -18.95 -9.03
CA LYS A 191 0.78 -19.88 -9.15
C LYS A 191 0.96 -20.77 -7.92
N LEU A 192 0.53 -20.31 -6.75
CA LEU A 192 0.56 -21.06 -5.47
C LEU A 192 -0.74 -21.86 -5.21
N ASN A 193 -1.58 -22.05 -6.25
CA ASN A 193 -2.85 -22.78 -6.17
C ASN A 193 -3.87 -22.17 -5.21
N VAL A 194 -3.79 -20.89 -4.91
CA VAL A 194 -4.86 -20.18 -4.19
C VAL A 194 -6.10 -20.10 -5.09
N LYS A 195 -7.27 -20.42 -4.55
CA LYS A 195 -8.54 -20.24 -5.25
C LYS A 195 -8.98 -18.79 -5.12
N LEU A 196 -9.28 -18.16 -6.24
CA LEU A 196 -9.55 -16.74 -6.37
C LEU A 196 -10.95 -16.50 -6.94
N TYR A 197 -11.79 -15.79 -6.21
CA TYR A 197 -13.16 -15.47 -6.62
C TYR A 197 -13.39 -13.96 -6.60
N GLU A 198 -13.97 -13.42 -7.67
CA GLU A 198 -14.38 -12.03 -7.81
C GLU A 198 -15.90 -11.88 -7.82
N ARG A 199 -16.38 -10.64 -7.70
CA ARG A 199 -17.83 -10.32 -7.71
C ARG A 199 -18.62 -11.20 -6.75
N SER A 200 -18.02 -11.51 -5.62
CA SER A 200 -18.55 -12.42 -4.62
C SER A 200 -18.67 -11.67 -3.29
N VAL A 201 -19.82 -11.05 -3.07
CA VAL A 201 -20.09 -10.26 -1.87
C VAL A 201 -20.31 -11.20 -0.69
N VAL A 202 -19.49 -11.08 0.35
CA VAL A 202 -19.72 -11.77 1.61
C VAL A 202 -20.87 -11.07 2.35
N THR A 203 -21.95 -11.80 2.59
CA THR A 203 -23.18 -11.29 3.21
C THR A 203 -23.31 -11.67 4.68
N LYS A 204 -22.67 -12.78 5.08
CA LYS A 204 -22.72 -13.26 6.46
C LYS A 204 -21.51 -14.11 6.81
N ILE A 205 -21.09 -14.04 8.06
CA ILE A 205 -20.04 -14.88 8.63
C ILE A 205 -20.59 -15.52 9.90
N ASN A 206 -20.63 -16.86 9.91
CA ASN A 206 -21.06 -17.64 11.07
C ASN A 206 -19.85 -18.34 11.68
N GLN A 207 -19.59 -18.11 12.94
CA GLN A 207 -18.54 -18.82 13.67
C GLN A 207 -19.16 -19.96 14.45
N THR A 208 -18.62 -21.16 14.25
CA THR A 208 -18.96 -22.37 15.02
C THR A 208 -17.76 -22.74 15.92
N SER A 209 -17.93 -23.78 16.76
CA SER A 209 -16.84 -24.29 17.61
C SER A 209 -15.65 -24.85 16.79
N HIS A 210 -15.85 -25.24 15.54
CA HIS A 210 -14.86 -25.98 14.75
C HIS A 210 -14.50 -25.34 13.41
N ALA A 211 -15.30 -24.37 12.93
CA ALA A 211 -15.15 -23.77 11.62
C ALA A 211 -15.78 -22.37 11.55
N VAL A 212 -15.43 -21.64 10.49
CA VAL A 212 -16.09 -20.41 10.10
C VAL A 212 -16.76 -20.61 8.75
N GLU A 213 -18.03 -20.29 8.66
CA GLU A 213 -18.79 -20.31 7.42
C GLU A 213 -18.89 -18.89 6.88
N VAL A 214 -18.38 -18.68 5.67
CA VAL A 214 -18.40 -17.39 4.96
C VAL A 214 -19.39 -17.51 3.82
N LEU A 215 -20.52 -16.81 3.93
CA LEU A 215 -21.64 -16.91 2.99
C LEU A 215 -21.60 -15.75 2.00
N THR A 216 -21.86 -16.07 0.74
CA THR A 216 -22.17 -15.12 -0.32
C THR A 216 -23.60 -15.31 -0.80
N ASP A 217 -24.05 -14.56 -1.80
CA ASP A 217 -25.35 -14.70 -2.44
C ASP A 217 -25.49 -16.02 -3.24
N ARG A 218 -24.39 -16.65 -3.64
CA ARG A 218 -24.38 -17.80 -4.56
C ARG A 218 -23.62 -19.02 -4.06
N GLY A 219 -22.89 -18.90 -2.97
CA GLY A 219 -22.07 -19.99 -2.44
C GLY A 219 -21.59 -19.73 -1.02
N MET A 220 -20.91 -20.72 -0.45
CA MET A 220 -20.37 -20.68 0.90
C MET A 220 -18.98 -21.26 0.94
N VAL A 221 -18.11 -20.68 1.77
CA VAL A 221 -16.81 -21.25 2.11
C VAL A 221 -16.81 -21.64 3.59
N LYS A 222 -16.57 -22.93 3.86
CA LYS A 222 -16.28 -23.43 5.21
C LYS A 222 -14.79 -23.48 5.41
N ALA A 223 -14.28 -22.69 6.36
CA ALA A 223 -12.85 -22.55 6.62
C ALA A 223 -12.52 -22.85 8.08
N LYS A 224 -11.30 -23.32 8.35
CA LYS A 224 -10.80 -23.46 9.72
C LYS A 224 -10.54 -22.09 10.36
N LYS A 225 -10.11 -21.12 9.54
CA LYS A 225 -9.82 -19.73 9.96
C LYS A 225 -10.25 -18.76 8.88
N ILE A 226 -10.50 -17.52 9.29
CA ILE A 226 -10.81 -16.41 8.40
C ILE A 226 -9.81 -15.26 8.59
N ALA A 227 -9.43 -14.61 7.50
CA ALA A 227 -8.70 -13.35 7.51
C ALA A 227 -9.58 -12.25 6.91
N LEU A 228 -9.91 -11.25 7.70
CA LEU A 228 -10.71 -10.10 7.27
C LEU A 228 -9.77 -9.01 6.75
N CYS A 229 -9.75 -8.81 5.45
CA CYS A 229 -8.89 -7.87 4.75
C CYS A 229 -9.70 -6.83 3.96
N CYS A 230 -10.90 -6.48 4.48
CA CYS A 230 -11.91 -5.67 3.78
C CYS A 230 -11.68 -4.17 3.94
N ASN A 231 -10.67 -3.72 4.70
CA ASN A 231 -10.46 -2.31 5.03
C ASN A 231 -11.76 -1.68 5.59
N ALA A 232 -12.09 -0.47 5.15
CA ALA A 232 -13.31 0.25 5.56
C ALA A 232 -14.62 -0.34 4.99
N TYR A 233 -14.54 -1.32 4.07
CA TYR A 233 -15.71 -1.95 3.44
C TYR A 233 -16.29 -3.12 4.23
N ILE A 234 -15.94 -3.26 5.50
CA ILE A 234 -16.41 -4.34 6.39
C ILE A 234 -17.85 -4.15 6.87
N LYS A 235 -18.47 -3.02 6.59
CA LYS A 235 -19.81 -2.66 7.05
C LYS A 235 -20.87 -3.69 6.60
N GLY A 236 -21.77 -4.03 7.52
CA GLY A 236 -22.88 -4.95 7.24
C GLY A 236 -22.62 -6.40 7.62
N LEU A 237 -21.40 -6.78 8.03
CA LEU A 237 -21.09 -8.14 8.48
C LEU A 237 -21.43 -8.40 9.96
N ASN A 238 -21.84 -7.39 10.71
CA ASN A 238 -22.23 -7.44 12.13
C ASN A 238 -21.18 -8.10 13.04
N LEU A 239 -19.90 -7.81 12.80
CA LEU A 239 -18.78 -8.40 13.54
C LEU A 239 -18.42 -7.57 14.80
N GLY A 240 -19.12 -6.48 15.06
CA GLY A 240 -18.87 -5.57 16.20
C GLY A 240 -17.60 -4.72 16.06
N ILE A 241 -16.87 -4.85 14.95
CA ILE A 241 -15.65 -4.06 14.67
C ILE A 241 -15.94 -2.86 13.77
N GLU A 242 -17.07 -2.82 13.10
CA GLU A 242 -17.47 -1.75 12.17
C GLU A 242 -17.48 -0.38 12.87
N ASN A 243 -17.94 -0.34 14.13
CA ASN A 243 -18.01 0.88 14.93
C ASN A 243 -16.64 1.38 15.41
N ARG A 244 -15.57 0.65 15.14
CA ARG A 244 -14.19 1.02 15.46
C ARG A 244 -13.40 1.50 14.24
N ILE A 245 -14.03 1.53 13.07
CA ILE A 245 -13.43 1.93 11.81
C ILE A 245 -14.12 3.21 11.34
N MET A 246 -13.35 4.30 11.21
CA MET A 246 -13.79 5.54 10.62
C MET A 246 -13.27 5.63 9.19
N PRO A 247 -14.12 5.52 8.17
CA PRO A 247 -13.70 5.67 6.78
C PRO A 247 -13.32 7.13 6.51
N CYS A 248 -12.11 7.33 5.97
CA CYS A 248 -11.66 8.63 5.49
C CYS A 248 -11.30 8.50 4.01
N ALA A 249 -11.90 9.34 3.16
CA ALA A 249 -11.58 9.38 1.75
C ALA A 249 -10.39 10.32 1.49
N THR A 250 -9.46 9.89 0.65
CA THR A 250 -8.42 10.74 0.08
C THR A 250 -8.57 10.75 -1.44
N TYR A 251 -8.04 11.79 -2.08
CA TYR A 251 -8.27 12.01 -3.51
C TYR A 251 -6.95 12.01 -4.26
N ILE A 252 -7.00 11.48 -5.48
CA ILE A 252 -5.87 11.48 -6.41
C ILE A 252 -6.36 12.04 -7.74
N VAL A 253 -5.61 12.98 -8.27
CA VAL A 253 -5.77 13.48 -9.64
C VAL A 253 -4.61 13.01 -10.50
N CYS A 254 -4.83 12.91 -11.79
CA CYS A 254 -3.83 12.49 -12.75
C CYS A 254 -3.90 13.44 -13.97
N THR A 255 -2.77 13.98 -14.36
CA THR A 255 -2.69 14.85 -15.54
C THR A 255 -2.79 14.04 -16.84
N GLU A 256 -2.90 14.70 -17.96
CA GLU A 256 -2.47 14.14 -19.23
C GLU A 256 -0.96 13.86 -19.24
N PRO A 257 -0.43 13.12 -20.23
CA PRO A 257 1.01 12.90 -20.34
C PRO A 257 1.77 14.21 -20.48
N LEU A 258 2.80 14.39 -19.64
CA LEU A 258 3.63 15.57 -19.64
C LEU A 258 4.71 15.48 -20.74
N SER A 259 5.08 16.63 -21.31
CA SER A 259 6.22 16.70 -22.22
C SER A 259 7.52 16.28 -21.50
N GLN A 260 8.51 15.81 -22.24
CA GLN A 260 9.80 15.39 -21.67
C GLN A 260 10.52 16.54 -20.94
N ASN A 261 10.38 17.77 -21.45
CA ASN A 261 10.96 18.94 -20.80
C ASN A 261 10.32 19.19 -19.45
N LEU A 262 9.00 19.15 -19.36
CA LEU A 262 8.25 19.38 -18.13
C LEU A 262 8.53 18.27 -17.08
N GLN A 263 8.68 17.01 -17.51
CA GLN A 263 9.07 15.93 -16.60
C GLN A 263 10.42 16.19 -15.95
N ARG A 264 11.41 16.60 -16.76
CA ARG A 264 12.76 16.92 -16.28
C ARG A 264 12.79 18.15 -15.39
N GLU A 265 11.91 19.10 -15.63
CA GLU A 265 11.78 20.31 -14.81
C GLU A 265 11.15 19.98 -13.45
N ILE A 266 10.10 19.14 -13.42
CA ILE A 266 9.33 18.87 -12.20
C ILE A 266 9.99 17.79 -11.32
N LEU A 267 10.37 16.64 -11.87
CA LEU A 267 10.94 15.49 -11.16
C LEU A 267 12.02 14.82 -12.01
N PRO A 268 13.22 15.42 -12.11
CA PRO A 268 14.27 14.94 -13.02
C PRO A 268 14.73 13.51 -12.73
N ASN A 269 14.71 13.10 -11.47
CA ASN A 269 15.15 11.78 -11.02
C ASN A 269 14.00 10.80 -10.74
N ASP A 270 12.75 11.18 -11.09
CA ASP A 270 11.55 10.35 -10.93
C ASP A 270 11.34 9.83 -9.50
N TYR A 271 11.75 10.63 -8.49
CA TYR A 271 11.45 10.34 -7.09
C TYR A 271 9.99 10.62 -6.77
N CYS A 272 9.40 9.87 -5.86
CA CYS A 272 8.14 10.29 -5.27
C CYS A 272 8.37 11.36 -4.21
N VAL A 273 7.40 12.25 -4.05
CA VAL A 273 7.48 13.36 -3.10
C VAL A 273 6.29 13.34 -2.17
N SER A 274 6.52 13.71 -0.92
CA SER A 274 5.51 13.94 0.10
C SER A 274 5.93 15.17 0.90
N ASP A 275 4.98 16.04 1.29
CA ASP A 275 5.30 17.25 2.04
C ASP A 275 4.89 17.17 3.52
N THR A 276 5.09 18.26 4.28
CA THR A 276 4.76 18.36 5.70
C THR A 276 3.47 19.12 6.00
N ASN A 277 2.63 19.33 5.01
CA ASN A 277 1.32 19.93 5.27
C ASN A 277 0.44 18.98 6.08
N PHE A 278 -0.50 19.53 6.85
CA PHE A 278 -1.47 18.73 7.58
C PHE A 278 -2.33 17.90 6.61
N ASP A 279 -2.86 18.54 5.57
CA ASP A 279 -3.42 17.85 4.40
C ASP A 279 -2.28 17.55 3.45
N LEU A 280 -1.63 16.41 3.69
CA LEU A 280 -0.44 15.95 3.02
C LEU A 280 -0.60 15.97 1.49
N ASN A 281 0.26 16.73 0.81
CA ASN A 281 0.41 16.61 -0.63
C ASN A 281 1.45 15.54 -0.94
N TYR A 282 1.12 14.63 -1.86
CA TYR A 282 2.05 13.64 -2.34
C TYR A 282 1.91 13.44 -3.84
N TYR A 283 3.04 13.28 -4.51
CA TYR A 283 3.03 13.18 -5.98
C TYR A 283 4.22 12.41 -6.51
N ARG A 284 4.08 11.94 -7.74
CA ARG A 284 5.10 11.25 -8.52
C ARG A 284 4.77 11.26 -10.00
N LEU A 285 5.73 10.90 -10.84
CA LEU A 285 5.44 10.56 -12.23
C LEU A 285 5.01 9.10 -12.36
N SER A 286 4.13 8.83 -13.31
CA SER A 286 3.81 7.48 -13.76
C SER A 286 4.72 7.06 -14.90
N ASP A 287 4.78 5.76 -15.22
CA ASP A 287 5.48 5.27 -16.40
C ASP A 287 4.95 5.88 -17.71
N SER A 288 3.63 6.12 -17.79
CA SER A 288 2.99 6.86 -18.90
C SER A 288 3.20 8.38 -18.86
N LYS A 289 4.15 8.85 -18.04
CA LYS A 289 4.59 10.25 -17.97
C LYS A 289 3.51 11.24 -17.52
N ARG A 290 2.61 10.80 -16.70
CA ARG A 290 1.60 11.64 -16.06
C ARG A 290 2.01 11.98 -14.64
N MET A 291 1.73 13.19 -14.19
CA MET A 291 1.81 13.49 -12.78
C MET A 291 0.59 12.88 -12.07
N ILE A 292 0.85 12.09 -11.05
CA ILE A 292 -0.14 11.60 -10.10
C ILE A 292 0.03 12.41 -8.84
N PHE A 293 -1.00 13.16 -8.47
CA PHE A 293 -1.00 14.05 -7.32
C PHE A 293 -2.13 13.66 -6.38
N GLY A 294 -1.81 13.41 -5.13
CA GLY A 294 -2.77 13.09 -4.07
C GLY A 294 -2.72 14.11 -2.95
N GLY A 295 -3.84 14.27 -2.31
CA GLY A 295 -4.04 15.19 -1.19
C GLY A 295 -5.50 15.25 -0.82
N ALA A 296 -5.84 16.21 0.01
CA ALA A 296 -7.16 16.44 0.59
C ALA A 296 -7.74 15.22 1.35
N VAL A 297 -8.56 15.49 2.34
CA VAL A 297 -9.23 14.47 3.15
C VAL A 297 -10.72 14.76 3.21
N GLY A 298 -11.55 13.74 2.96
CA GLY A 298 -12.99 13.79 3.12
C GLY A 298 -13.46 12.79 4.16
N TYR A 299 -14.39 13.21 5.00
CA TYR A 299 -14.99 12.38 6.06
C TYR A 299 -16.39 11.87 5.71
N SER A 300 -16.87 12.13 4.50
CA SER A 300 -18.10 11.60 3.92
C SER A 300 -17.74 10.67 2.76
N LEU A 301 -18.30 9.47 2.77
CA LEU A 301 -18.22 8.50 1.68
C LEU A 301 -19.43 8.64 0.75
#